data_e0f7bf48c0526b385cf3ed578321ac82
#
_entry.id   e0f7bf48c0526b385cf3ed578321ac82
#
_cell.length_a   1.000
_cell.length_b   1.000
_cell.length_c   1.000
_cell.angle_alpha   90.00
_cell.angle_beta   90.00
_cell.angle_gamma   90.00
#
_symmetry.space_group_name_H-M   'P 1'
#
loop_
_entity.id
_entity.type
_entity.pdbx_description
1 polymer ?
#
loop_
_entity_poly.entity_id
_entity_poly.type
_entity_poly.pdbx_seq_one_letter_code
_entity_poly.pdbx_strand_id
1 'polypeptide(L)'
;MKSIIFTLPGNETLGEKLTTGLNAEKGNFHIHRFPDGESYVRVESLVEAKDVIVLCTLHEPDNKILQLYFLCKLLKELKAQRVILIAPYLAYMRQDKRFNPGEAITSSYFASLISGFADELITIDPHLHRRNTLSEIYSIPSQVIHAADHISNWIKNNIEKPVLVGPDSESEQWVSDVAKKANAPYIVLEKIRKGDRDVKVSVPQVETFKNFTPVLVDDIISTAHTMIETLYHLKSAGMKPAICIGVHAVFANNAYQELMKAGVASIITCNTIQHTSNQIDLSDKILSLLKK
;
A
#
# COMPACT_ATOMS: atom_id res chain seq x y z
N MET A 1 -21.11 19.77 6.70
CA MET A 1 -20.77 20.44 5.42
C MET A 1 -20.72 19.37 4.35
N LYS A 2 -21.14 19.67 3.11
CA LYS A 2 -20.97 18.73 2.00
C LYS A 2 -19.50 18.74 1.57
N SER A 3 -18.85 17.58 1.61
CA SER A 3 -17.48 17.41 1.07
C SER A 3 -17.54 17.21 -0.43
N ILE A 4 -16.44 17.55 -1.12
CA ILE A 4 -16.26 17.33 -2.55
C ILE A 4 -14.98 16.48 -2.77
N ILE A 5 -15.04 15.49 -3.66
CA ILE A 5 -13.94 14.56 -3.90
C ILE A 5 -13.39 14.74 -5.31
N PHE A 6 -12.11 15.05 -5.39
CA PHE A 6 -11.33 15.07 -6.63
C PHE A 6 -10.54 13.76 -6.74
N THR A 7 -10.91 12.94 -7.71
CA THR A 7 -10.30 11.62 -7.91
C THR A 7 -9.30 11.68 -9.06
N LEU A 8 -8.01 11.55 -8.77
CA LEU A 8 -6.96 11.53 -9.79
C LEU A 8 -6.97 10.19 -10.55
N PRO A 9 -6.45 10.18 -11.79
CA PRO A 9 -6.42 8.97 -12.63
C PRO A 9 -5.83 7.74 -11.92
N GLY A 10 -6.43 6.57 -12.17
CA GLY A 10 -6.08 5.29 -11.55
C GLY A 10 -6.68 5.07 -10.15
N ASN A 11 -7.66 5.91 -9.75
CA ASN A 11 -8.37 5.78 -8.47
C ASN A 11 -9.90 5.76 -8.66
N GLU A 12 -10.38 5.59 -9.87
CA GLU A 12 -11.78 5.81 -10.25
C GLU A 12 -12.72 4.94 -9.42
N THR A 13 -12.46 3.64 -9.34
CA THR A 13 -13.31 2.68 -8.61
C THR A 13 -13.40 3.02 -7.13
N LEU A 14 -12.27 3.36 -6.50
CA LEU A 14 -12.24 3.75 -5.09
C LEU A 14 -12.92 5.11 -4.90
N GLY A 15 -12.68 6.06 -5.80
CA GLY A 15 -13.29 7.39 -5.78
C GLY A 15 -14.81 7.35 -5.87
N GLU A 16 -15.37 6.51 -6.72
CA GLU A 16 -16.83 6.31 -6.82
C GLU A 16 -17.41 5.75 -5.51
N LYS A 17 -16.77 4.75 -4.92
CA LYS A 17 -17.18 4.18 -3.62
C LYS A 17 -17.16 5.23 -2.51
N LEU A 18 -16.09 6.03 -2.43
CA LEU A 18 -15.98 7.09 -1.41
C LEU A 18 -17.01 8.20 -1.64
N THR A 19 -17.20 8.64 -2.89
CA THR A 19 -18.18 9.67 -3.25
C THR A 19 -19.59 9.24 -2.85
N THR A 20 -19.98 8.02 -3.21
CA THR A 20 -21.28 7.45 -2.85
C THR A 20 -21.41 7.26 -1.33
N GLY A 21 -20.40 6.67 -0.70
CA GLY A 21 -20.44 6.34 0.74
C GLY A 21 -20.47 7.56 1.65
N LEU A 22 -19.93 8.71 1.23
CA LEU A 22 -19.97 9.98 1.95
C LEU A 22 -21.13 10.87 1.51
N ASN A 23 -21.91 10.51 0.50
CA ASN A 23 -22.84 11.41 -0.17
C ASN A 23 -22.19 12.76 -0.55
N ALA A 24 -20.94 12.68 -1.02
CA ALA A 24 -20.11 13.82 -1.38
C ALA A 24 -20.39 14.27 -2.82
N GLU A 25 -20.00 15.49 -3.13
CA GLU A 25 -20.01 15.99 -4.52
C GLU A 25 -18.80 15.39 -5.28
N LYS A 26 -18.97 15.07 -6.56
CA LYS A 26 -17.84 14.72 -7.43
C LYS A 26 -17.18 15.99 -7.93
N GLY A 27 -15.88 16.14 -7.68
CA GLY A 27 -15.09 17.27 -8.17
C GLY A 27 -14.82 17.16 -9.67
N ASN A 28 -15.15 18.19 -10.43
CA ASN A 28 -14.86 18.29 -11.86
C ASN A 28 -13.60 19.13 -12.06
N PHE A 29 -12.64 18.57 -12.79
CA PHE A 29 -11.35 19.19 -13.08
C PHE A 29 -10.72 18.58 -14.33
N HIS A 30 -9.76 19.29 -14.91
CA HIS A 30 -8.94 18.82 -16.02
C HIS A 30 -7.47 18.79 -15.60
N ILE A 31 -6.83 17.68 -15.88
CA ILE A 31 -5.37 17.49 -15.75
C ILE A 31 -4.88 16.89 -17.07
N HIS A 32 -3.89 17.51 -17.69
CA HIS A 32 -3.18 16.94 -18.83
C HIS A 32 -1.73 17.44 -18.86
N ARG A 33 -0.93 16.86 -19.73
CA ARG A 33 0.41 17.35 -20.06
C ARG A 33 0.41 17.99 -21.42
N PHE A 34 1.07 19.14 -21.55
CA PHE A 34 1.39 19.72 -22.84
C PHE A 34 2.41 18.85 -23.59
N PRO A 35 2.57 19.03 -24.92
CA PRO A 35 3.54 18.26 -25.72
C PRO A 35 4.99 18.40 -25.24
N ASP A 36 5.36 19.52 -24.63
CA ASP A 36 6.66 19.80 -24.03
C ASP A 36 6.84 19.18 -22.63
N GLY A 37 5.79 18.51 -22.10
CA GLY A 37 5.79 17.81 -20.81
C GLY A 37 5.30 18.61 -19.62
N GLU A 38 4.99 19.90 -19.77
CA GLU A 38 4.42 20.70 -18.67
C GLU A 38 3.02 20.26 -18.30
N SER A 39 2.67 20.41 -17.01
CA SER A 39 1.36 20.01 -16.50
C SER A 39 0.37 21.15 -16.53
N TYR A 40 -0.83 20.86 -17.00
CA TYR A 40 -2.00 21.76 -16.94
C TYR A 40 -2.99 21.24 -15.89
N VAL A 41 -3.51 22.15 -15.06
CA VAL A 41 -4.56 21.86 -14.08
C VAL A 41 -5.61 22.95 -14.10
N ARG A 42 -6.89 22.55 -14.19
CA ARG A 42 -8.04 23.46 -14.11
C ARG A 42 -9.13 22.82 -13.26
N VAL A 43 -9.65 23.55 -12.27
CA VAL A 43 -10.79 23.16 -11.44
C VAL A 43 -12.06 23.85 -11.98
N GLU A 44 -13.13 23.08 -12.14
CA GLU A 44 -14.44 23.59 -12.63
C GLU A 44 -15.50 23.63 -11.53
N SER A 45 -15.32 22.82 -10.48
CA SER A 45 -16.25 22.79 -9.35
C SER A 45 -16.05 23.97 -8.41
N LEU A 46 -17.13 24.45 -7.81
CA LEU A 46 -17.08 25.43 -6.72
C LEU A 46 -16.60 24.75 -5.45
N VAL A 47 -15.48 25.20 -4.89
CA VAL A 47 -14.82 24.61 -3.71
C VAL A 47 -14.74 25.56 -2.51
N GLU A 48 -15.14 26.83 -2.70
CA GLU A 48 -15.08 27.84 -1.62
C GLU A 48 -15.82 27.37 -0.37
N ALA A 49 -15.16 27.46 0.78
CA ALA A 49 -15.64 27.08 2.09
C ALA A 49 -16.06 25.59 2.22
N LYS A 50 -15.60 24.68 1.33
CA LYS A 50 -15.82 23.25 1.41
C LYS A 50 -14.59 22.50 1.94
N ASP A 51 -14.82 21.37 2.60
CA ASP A 51 -13.79 20.35 2.79
C ASP A 51 -13.59 19.61 1.47
N VAL A 52 -12.37 19.68 0.95
CA VAL A 52 -11.99 19.06 -0.32
C VAL A 52 -11.15 17.84 -0.05
N ILE A 53 -11.58 16.71 -0.57
CA ILE A 53 -10.84 15.45 -0.54
C ILE A 53 -10.18 15.26 -1.89
N VAL A 54 -8.87 15.07 -1.91
CA VAL A 54 -8.09 14.72 -3.11
C VAL A 54 -7.64 13.28 -2.96
N LEU A 55 -8.16 12.39 -3.79
CA LEU A 55 -7.80 10.98 -3.82
C LEU A 55 -6.74 10.72 -4.89
N CYS A 56 -5.54 10.32 -4.46
CA CYS A 56 -4.41 10.05 -5.33
C CYS A 56 -3.50 8.96 -4.76
N THR A 57 -3.56 7.75 -5.29
CA THR A 57 -2.55 6.74 -4.98
C THR A 57 -1.21 7.13 -5.60
N LEU A 58 -0.14 7.14 -4.80
CA LEU A 58 1.18 7.67 -5.20
C LEU A 58 2.11 6.58 -5.75
N HIS A 59 1.54 5.57 -6.40
CA HIS A 59 2.29 4.66 -7.26
C HIS A 59 2.84 5.44 -8.48
N GLU A 60 4.12 5.23 -8.82
CA GLU A 60 4.86 6.03 -9.82
C GLU A 60 4.76 7.55 -9.55
N PRO A 61 5.26 8.01 -8.38
CA PRO A 61 4.95 9.33 -7.84
C PRO A 61 5.46 10.48 -8.70
N ASP A 62 6.62 10.31 -9.36
CA ASP A 62 7.26 11.37 -10.16
C ASP A 62 6.37 11.83 -11.31
N ASN A 63 5.53 10.93 -11.83
CA ASN A 63 4.58 11.24 -12.89
C ASN A 63 3.34 12.00 -12.40
N LYS A 64 3.10 12.04 -11.08
CA LYS A 64 1.86 12.57 -10.49
C LYS A 64 2.09 13.78 -9.58
N ILE A 65 3.27 13.87 -8.95
CA ILE A 65 3.46 14.77 -7.82
C ILE A 65 3.29 16.26 -8.18
N LEU A 66 3.72 16.70 -9.36
CA LEU A 66 3.53 18.09 -9.77
C LEU A 66 2.07 18.41 -10.05
N GLN A 67 1.34 17.51 -10.72
CA GLN A 67 -0.09 17.68 -10.95
C GLN A 67 -0.88 17.71 -9.65
N LEU A 68 -0.55 16.82 -8.70
CA LEU A 68 -1.14 16.81 -7.36
C LEU A 68 -0.85 18.10 -6.60
N TYR A 69 0.41 18.55 -6.64
CA TYR A 69 0.83 19.81 -6.01
C TYR A 69 0.04 21.00 -6.57
N PHE A 70 -0.04 21.13 -7.90
CA PHE A 70 -0.76 22.23 -8.55
C PHE A 70 -2.26 22.18 -8.23
N LEU A 71 -2.86 20.98 -8.25
CA LEU A 71 -4.27 20.83 -7.89
C LEU A 71 -4.53 21.29 -6.46
N CYS A 72 -3.76 20.79 -5.50
CA CYS A 72 -3.95 21.16 -4.08
C CYS A 72 -3.71 22.65 -3.82
N LYS A 73 -2.69 23.25 -4.45
CA LYS A 73 -2.43 24.69 -4.36
C LYS A 73 -3.57 25.52 -4.97
N LEU A 74 -4.07 25.12 -6.14
CA LEU A 74 -5.20 25.78 -6.79
C LEU A 74 -6.48 25.68 -5.94
N LEU A 75 -6.76 24.51 -5.35
CA LEU A 75 -7.91 24.34 -4.45
C LEU A 75 -7.85 25.30 -3.25
N LYS A 76 -6.67 25.52 -2.67
CA LYS A 76 -6.46 26.51 -1.59
C LYS A 76 -6.62 27.95 -2.09
N GLU A 77 -6.12 28.27 -3.27
CA GLU A 77 -6.30 29.58 -3.91
C GLU A 77 -7.78 29.89 -4.18
N LEU A 78 -8.56 28.86 -4.58
CA LEU A 78 -10.01 28.91 -4.75
C LEU A 78 -10.78 28.86 -3.43
N LYS A 79 -10.09 29.07 -2.29
CA LYS A 79 -10.64 29.17 -0.93
C LYS A 79 -11.35 27.92 -0.42
N ALA A 80 -10.88 26.72 -0.81
CA ALA A 80 -11.26 25.51 -0.09
C ALA A 80 -11.00 25.68 1.40
N GLN A 81 -11.91 25.24 2.26
CA GLN A 81 -11.74 25.34 3.70
C GLN A 81 -10.59 24.46 4.19
N ARG A 82 -10.48 23.24 3.64
CA ARG A 82 -9.44 22.26 3.97
C ARG A 82 -9.21 21.34 2.77
N VAL A 83 -7.95 20.99 2.51
CA VAL A 83 -7.54 20.02 1.48
C VAL A 83 -7.00 18.77 2.17
N ILE A 84 -7.77 17.70 2.13
CA ILE A 84 -7.44 16.38 2.69
C ILE A 84 -6.89 15.51 1.58
N LEU A 85 -5.64 15.08 1.67
CA LEU A 85 -5.05 14.12 0.75
C LEU A 85 -5.30 12.70 1.25
N ILE A 86 -6.01 11.89 0.46
CA ILE A 86 -6.06 10.45 0.64
C ILE A 86 -5.08 9.83 -0.36
N ALA A 87 -3.97 9.30 0.16
CA ALA A 87 -2.98 8.57 -0.60
C ALA A 87 -3.01 7.09 -0.18
N PRO A 88 -3.86 6.23 -0.80
CA PRO A 88 -3.94 4.83 -0.42
C PRO A 88 -2.59 4.12 -0.42
N TYR A 89 -1.74 4.38 -1.40
CA TYR A 89 -0.32 4.06 -1.38
C TYR A 89 0.49 5.35 -1.25
N LEU A 90 1.35 5.42 -0.22
CA LEU A 90 2.23 6.55 0.07
C LEU A 90 3.65 6.22 -0.40
N ALA A 91 4.15 7.00 -1.36
CA ALA A 91 5.47 6.79 -1.94
C ALA A 91 6.63 7.23 -1.03
N TYR A 92 7.85 6.84 -1.40
CA TYR A 92 9.13 7.22 -0.79
C TYR A 92 9.35 6.76 0.67
N MET A 93 8.41 6.03 1.28
CA MET A 93 8.51 5.60 2.67
C MET A 93 9.58 4.51 2.91
N ARG A 94 10.06 3.84 1.86
CA ARG A 94 11.07 2.77 1.93
C ARG A 94 12.50 3.28 2.13
N GLN A 95 12.77 4.56 1.82
CA GLN A 95 14.08 5.19 2.05
C GLN A 95 14.00 6.14 3.26
N ASP A 96 13.94 5.54 4.43
CA ASP A 96 13.74 6.17 5.73
C ASP A 96 15.05 6.44 6.48
N LYS A 97 16.18 5.94 5.98
CA LYS A 97 17.54 6.20 6.46
C LYS A 97 18.53 6.27 5.30
N ARG A 98 19.77 6.72 5.61
CA ARG A 98 20.91 6.57 4.71
C ARG A 98 21.46 5.15 4.84
N PHE A 99 21.44 4.37 3.77
CA PHE A 99 22.09 3.06 3.70
C PHE A 99 23.57 3.21 3.36
N ASN A 100 23.91 4.24 2.58
CA ASN A 100 25.27 4.63 2.23
C ASN A 100 25.49 6.13 2.52
N PRO A 101 26.75 6.57 2.77
CA PRO A 101 27.08 7.99 2.89
C PRO A 101 26.63 8.79 1.65
N GLY A 102 26.03 9.96 1.88
CA GLY A 102 25.60 10.85 0.80
C GLY A 102 24.19 10.56 0.23
N GLU A 103 23.54 9.47 0.62
CA GLU A 103 22.16 9.19 0.19
C GLU A 103 21.15 10.18 0.81
N ALA A 104 20.11 10.46 0.05
CA ALA A 104 18.97 11.25 0.51
C ALA A 104 18.05 10.39 1.40
N ILE A 105 17.45 10.99 2.43
CA ILE A 105 16.34 10.40 3.18
C ILE A 105 15.04 10.90 2.53
N THR A 106 14.66 10.29 1.41
CA THR A 106 13.57 10.79 0.57
C THR A 106 12.22 10.78 1.27
N SER A 107 11.99 9.89 2.24
CA SER A 107 10.78 9.89 3.07
C SER A 107 10.56 11.22 3.79
N SER A 108 11.62 11.82 4.35
CA SER A 108 11.54 13.12 5.06
C SER A 108 11.32 14.28 4.08
N TYR A 109 11.99 14.25 2.92
CA TYR A 109 11.84 15.30 1.92
C TYR A 109 10.44 15.29 1.30
N PHE A 110 9.93 14.09 1.00
CA PHE A 110 8.60 13.92 0.45
C PHE A 110 7.51 14.30 1.47
N ALA A 111 7.71 13.97 2.74
CA ALA A 111 6.81 14.38 3.82
C ALA A 111 6.73 15.91 3.95
N SER A 112 7.87 16.60 3.87
CA SER A 112 7.92 18.08 3.86
C SER A 112 7.18 18.66 2.64
N LEU A 113 7.36 18.05 1.46
CA LEU A 113 6.67 18.48 0.25
C LEU A 113 5.15 18.35 0.38
N ILE A 114 4.64 17.18 0.79
CA ILE A 114 3.20 16.94 0.99
C ILE A 114 2.63 17.89 2.04
N SER A 115 3.33 18.06 3.17
CA SER A 115 2.92 18.96 4.25
C SER A 115 2.85 20.44 3.81
N GLY A 116 3.54 20.81 2.73
CA GLY A 116 3.50 22.16 2.16
C GLY A 116 2.25 22.48 1.32
N PHE A 117 1.43 21.47 0.95
CA PHE A 117 0.27 21.70 0.11
C PHE A 117 -1.02 21.02 0.57
N ALA A 118 -0.98 19.97 1.38
CA ALA A 118 -2.16 19.38 2.01
C ALA A 118 -2.35 19.89 3.45
N ASP A 119 -3.56 19.80 3.98
CA ASP A 119 -3.88 20.16 5.37
C ASP A 119 -4.01 18.91 6.26
N GLU A 120 -4.26 17.76 5.64
CA GLU A 120 -4.34 16.46 6.30
C GLU A 120 -3.96 15.35 5.32
N LEU A 121 -3.36 14.28 5.83
CA LEU A 121 -2.99 13.09 5.07
C LEU A 121 -3.67 11.85 5.65
N ILE A 122 -4.30 11.05 4.78
CA ILE A 122 -4.81 9.73 5.12
C ILE A 122 -4.13 8.70 4.19
N THR A 123 -3.57 7.66 4.76
CA THR A 123 -2.88 6.61 3.99
C THR A 123 -3.09 5.23 4.60
N ILE A 124 -2.70 4.18 3.87
CA ILE A 124 -2.85 2.80 4.28
C ILE A 124 -1.47 2.17 4.38
N ASP A 125 -1.15 1.54 5.53
CA ASP A 125 0.10 0.80 5.82
C ASP A 125 1.37 1.39 5.14
N PRO A 126 1.82 2.59 5.53
CA PRO A 126 2.84 3.35 4.80
C PRO A 126 4.28 2.90 5.09
N HIS A 127 4.52 1.62 5.29
CA HIS A 127 5.86 1.04 5.50
C HIS A 127 6.65 1.65 6.66
N LEU A 128 6.06 1.69 7.85
CA LEU A 128 6.67 2.30 9.05
C LEU A 128 7.60 1.32 9.79
N HIS A 129 8.69 0.84 9.16
CA HIS A 129 9.61 -0.12 9.79
C HIS A 129 10.52 0.51 10.85
N ARG A 130 10.96 1.76 10.66
CA ARG A 130 11.90 2.46 11.54
C ARG A 130 11.33 3.71 12.18
N ARG A 131 10.04 3.97 11.95
CA ARG A 131 9.29 5.09 12.52
C ARG A 131 8.06 4.53 13.20
N ASN A 132 7.70 5.11 14.33
CA ASN A 132 6.49 4.67 15.02
C ASN A 132 5.23 5.32 14.44
N THR A 133 5.36 6.56 13.95
CA THR A 133 4.24 7.35 13.43
C THR A 133 4.66 8.24 12.27
N LEU A 134 3.70 8.63 11.43
CA LEU A 134 3.93 9.61 10.37
C LEU A 134 4.25 11.01 10.92
N SER A 135 3.78 11.36 12.12
CA SER A 135 4.03 12.65 12.73
C SER A 135 5.50 12.94 13.05
N GLU A 136 6.37 11.93 12.96
CA GLU A 136 7.82 12.13 13.04
C GLU A 136 8.39 12.92 11.86
N ILE A 137 7.71 12.89 10.70
CA ILE A 137 8.18 13.54 9.46
C ILE A 137 7.13 14.43 8.78
N TYR A 138 5.84 14.18 8.99
CA TYR A 138 4.75 15.03 8.48
C TYR A 138 4.38 16.08 9.52
N SER A 139 4.37 17.36 9.14
CA SER A 139 3.96 18.46 10.02
C SER A 139 2.45 18.71 10.00
N ILE A 140 1.69 17.99 9.19
CA ILE A 140 0.24 18.03 9.12
C ILE A 140 -0.37 16.82 9.85
N PRO A 141 -1.63 16.90 10.33
CA PRO A 141 -2.36 15.74 10.81
C PRO A 141 -2.30 14.60 9.82
N SER A 142 -1.91 13.41 10.29
CA SER A 142 -1.72 12.25 9.44
C SER A 142 -2.35 11.02 10.08
N GLN A 143 -3.18 10.31 9.32
CA GLN A 143 -3.90 9.13 9.80
C GLN A 143 -3.51 7.90 8.98
N VAL A 144 -3.26 6.80 9.68
CA VAL A 144 -2.90 5.51 9.08
C VAL A 144 -4.05 4.53 9.26
N ILE A 145 -4.44 3.90 8.17
CA ILE A 145 -5.38 2.78 8.14
C ILE A 145 -4.59 1.49 8.03
N HIS A 146 -4.88 0.51 8.87
CA HIS A 146 -4.24 -0.80 8.83
C HIS A 146 -5.12 -1.83 8.12
N ALA A 147 -4.55 -2.53 7.13
CA ALA A 147 -5.24 -3.54 6.34
C ALA A 147 -5.29 -4.92 7.01
N ALA A 148 -4.52 -5.15 8.07
CA ALA A 148 -4.35 -6.47 8.70
C ALA A 148 -5.68 -7.15 9.04
N ASP A 149 -6.70 -6.42 9.54
CA ASP A 149 -8.02 -6.99 9.84
C ASP A 149 -8.74 -7.49 8.59
N HIS A 150 -8.66 -6.75 7.47
CA HIS A 150 -9.30 -7.12 6.20
C HIS A 150 -8.61 -8.31 5.56
N ILE A 151 -7.27 -8.32 5.57
CA ILE A 151 -6.45 -9.44 5.11
C ILE A 151 -6.77 -10.70 5.92
N SER A 152 -6.79 -10.59 7.24
CA SER A 152 -7.09 -11.71 8.13
C SER A 152 -8.50 -12.27 7.91
N ASN A 153 -9.50 -11.40 7.73
CA ASN A 153 -10.86 -11.81 7.43
C ASN A 153 -10.97 -12.46 6.05
N TRP A 154 -10.25 -11.94 5.06
CA TRP A 154 -10.19 -12.54 3.73
C TRP A 154 -9.59 -13.94 3.80
N ILE A 155 -8.47 -14.12 4.52
CA ILE A 155 -7.82 -15.42 4.73
C ILE A 155 -8.79 -16.41 5.37
N LYS A 156 -9.47 -16.03 6.46
CA LYS A 156 -10.44 -16.89 7.15
C LYS A 156 -11.55 -17.41 6.23
N ASN A 157 -12.04 -16.55 5.36
CA ASN A 157 -13.22 -16.84 4.56
C ASN A 157 -12.89 -17.56 3.24
N ASN A 158 -11.64 -17.54 2.80
CA ASN A 158 -11.27 -18.01 1.46
C ASN A 158 -10.19 -19.10 1.45
N ILE A 159 -9.50 -19.35 2.56
CA ILE A 159 -8.39 -20.31 2.57
C ILE A 159 -8.65 -21.41 3.61
N GLU A 160 -8.70 -22.64 3.13
CA GLU A 160 -8.78 -23.81 3.99
C GLU A 160 -7.42 -24.15 4.58
N LYS A 161 -7.36 -24.29 5.91
CA LYS A 161 -6.12 -24.61 6.67
C LYS A 161 -4.94 -23.71 6.29
N PRO A 162 -5.05 -22.38 6.46
CA PRO A 162 -3.94 -21.48 6.16
C PRO A 162 -2.80 -21.66 7.17
N VAL A 163 -1.56 -21.53 6.70
CA VAL A 163 -0.37 -21.27 7.52
C VAL A 163 0.33 -20.04 6.98
N LEU A 164 0.46 -18.99 7.78
CA LEU A 164 1.12 -17.78 7.33
C LEU A 164 2.64 -17.97 7.33
N VAL A 165 3.30 -17.42 6.33
CA VAL A 165 4.73 -17.58 6.12
C VAL A 165 5.39 -16.22 6.06
N GLY A 166 6.28 -15.95 7.03
CA GLY A 166 7.20 -14.82 7.00
C GLY A 166 8.49 -15.20 6.28
N PRO A 167 8.93 -14.42 5.29
CA PRO A 167 10.13 -14.72 4.52
C PRO A 167 11.42 -14.58 5.34
N ASP A 168 11.37 -13.80 6.42
CA ASP A 168 12.49 -13.56 7.33
C ASP A 168 12.01 -13.01 8.69
N SER A 169 12.95 -12.82 9.61
CA SER A 169 12.67 -12.30 10.96
C SER A 169 12.16 -10.84 10.98
N GLU A 170 12.41 -10.04 9.95
CA GLU A 170 11.91 -8.65 9.89
C GLU A 170 10.39 -8.62 9.69
N SER A 171 9.84 -9.63 8.98
CA SER A 171 8.40 -9.77 8.73
C SER A 171 7.63 -10.41 9.90
N GLU A 172 8.31 -11.00 10.90
CA GLU A 172 7.70 -11.84 11.93
C GLU A 172 6.57 -11.13 12.68
N GLN A 173 6.80 -9.91 13.13
CA GLN A 173 5.81 -9.17 13.93
C GLN A 173 4.51 -8.97 13.16
N TRP A 174 4.61 -8.56 11.90
CA TRP A 174 3.46 -8.31 11.05
C TRP A 174 2.73 -9.60 10.67
N VAL A 175 3.47 -10.64 10.28
CA VAL A 175 2.92 -11.96 9.97
C VAL A 175 2.22 -12.57 11.18
N SER A 176 2.82 -12.46 12.37
CA SER A 176 2.23 -12.94 13.64
C SER A 176 0.91 -12.21 13.95
N ASP A 177 0.83 -10.88 13.75
CA ASP A 177 -0.42 -10.12 13.98
C ASP A 177 -1.53 -10.57 13.03
N VAL A 178 -1.23 -10.70 11.74
CA VAL A 178 -2.20 -11.19 10.74
C VAL A 178 -2.63 -12.62 11.07
N ALA A 179 -1.70 -13.51 11.43
CA ALA A 179 -1.97 -14.90 11.78
C ALA A 179 -2.88 -15.02 13.01
N LYS A 180 -2.58 -14.27 14.07
CA LYS A 180 -3.41 -14.21 15.27
C LYS A 180 -4.84 -13.78 14.94
N LYS A 181 -4.97 -12.71 14.15
CA LYS A 181 -6.29 -12.21 13.70
C LYS A 181 -6.99 -13.19 12.76
N ALA A 182 -6.25 -13.94 11.95
CA ALA A 182 -6.77 -14.98 11.07
C ALA A 182 -7.11 -16.28 11.82
N ASN A 183 -6.74 -16.43 13.08
CA ASN A 183 -6.80 -17.68 13.83
C ASN A 183 -6.06 -18.83 13.11
N ALA A 184 -4.88 -18.52 12.57
CA ALA A 184 -4.04 -19.41 11.81
C ALA A 184 -2.64 -19.54 12.44
N PRO A 185 -1.96 -20.68 12.30
CA PRO A 185 -0.56 -20.79 12.65
C PRO A 185 0.31 -19.93 11.72
N TYR A 186 1.52 -19.64 12.16
CA TYR A 186 2.53 -18.99 11.30
C TYR A 186 3.89 -19.65 11.47
N ILE A 187 4.71 -19.51 10.45
CA ILE A 187 6.14 -19.90 10.44
C ILE A 187 6.94 -18.74 9.86
N VAL A 188 8.18 -18.61 10.33
CA VAL A 188 9.16 -17.68 9.77
C VAL A 188 10.32 -18.48 9.22
N LEU A 189 10.74 -18.15 7.99
CA LEU A 189 11.86 -18.85 7.37
C LEU A 189 13.18 -18.43 8.01
N GLU A 190 14.04 -19.41 8.28
CA GLU A 190 15.34 -19.18 8.87
C GLU A 190 16.42 -19.17 7.79
N LYS A 191 17.21 -18.09 7.74
CA LYS A 191 18.41 -18.01 6.90
C LYS A 191 19.60 -18.57 7.67
N ILE A 192 19.98 -19.82 7.39
CA ILE A 192 21.18 -20.45 7.96
C ILE A 192 22.35 -20.13 7.04
N ARG A 193 23.26 -19.25 7.46
CA ARG A 193 24.50 -18.96 6.75
C ARG A 193 25.52 -20.05 7.03
N LYS A 194 25.89 -20.83 6.01
CA LYS A 194 27.02 -21.77 6.02
C LYS A 194 28.18 -21.20 5.21
N GLY A 195 28.94 -20.23 5.79
CA GLY A 195 30.07 -19.55 5.09
C GLY A 195 29.64 -18.36 4.24
N ASP A 196 30.61 -17.74 3.55
CA ASP A 196 30.44 -16.44 2.84
C ASP A 196 29.55 -16.51 1.58
N ARG A 197 29.23 -17.70 1.06
CA ARG A 197 28.48 -17.86 -0.21
C ARG A 197 27.31 -18.85 -0.16
N ASP A 198 27.19 -19.68 0.88
CA ASP A 198 26.10 -20.66 1.01
C ASP A 198 25.07 -20.22 2.04
N VAL A 199 23.94 -19.70 1.57
CA VAL A 199 22.76 -19.42 2.39
C VAL A 199 21.78 -20.57 2.19
N LYS A 200 21.55 -21.39 3.23
CA LYS A 200 20.44 -22.34 3.25
C LYS A 200 19.27 -21.71 3.99
N VAL A 201 18.12 -21.69 3.33
CA VAL A 201 16.86 -21.32 3.97
C VAL A 201 16.16 -22.61 4.39
N SER A 202 15.81 -22.70 5.66
CA SER A 202 15.01 -23.82 6.19
C SER A 202 13.57 -23.38 6.38
N VAL A 203 12.63 -24.28 6.13
CA VAL A 203 11.22 -24.13 6.47
C VAL A 203 10.97 -24.90 7.76
N PRO A 204 10.87 -24.19 8.91
CA PRO A 204 10.66 -24.87 10.19
C PRO A 204 9.35 -25.66 10.20
N GLN A 205 9.32 -26.77 10.88
CA GLN A 205 8.11 -27.58 11.12
C GLN A 205 7.34 -27.98 9.85
N VAL A 206 8.04 -28.14 8.73
CA VAL A 206 7.46 -28.50 7.42
C VAL A 206 6.49 -29.69 7.51
N GLU A 207 6.88 -30.75 8.25
CA GLU A 207 6.04 -31.95 8.36
C GLU A 207 4.69 -31.66 9.05
N THR A 208 4.68 -30.74 10.01
CA THR A 208 3.45 -30.32 10.70
C THR A 208 2.50 -29.61 9.76
N PHE A 209 3.03 -28.82 8.81
CA PHE A 209 2.25 -27.94 7.95
C PHE A 209 2.11 -28.45 6.51
N LYS A 210 2.55 -29.65 6.19
CA LYS A 210 2.51 -30.21 4.83
C LYS A 210 1.12 -30.20 4.17
N ASN A 211 0.07 -30.34 4.97
CA ASN A 211 -1.32 -30.33 4.52
C ASN A 211 -1.98 -28.95 4.58
N PHE A 212 -1.26 -27.93 5.06
CA PHE A 212 -1.76 -26.55 5.12
C PHE A 212 -1.52 -25.84 3.79
N THR A 213 -2.25 -24.77 3.57
CA THR A 213 -2.05 -23.85 2.43
C THR A 213 -1.13 -22.71 2.90
N PRO A 214 0.11 -22.62 2.39
CA PRO A 214 1.01 -21.53 2.75
C PRO A 214 0.47 -20.19 2.23
N VAL A 215 0.52 -19.15 3.07
CA VAL A 215 0.09 -17.79 2.74
C VAL A 215 1.24 -16.85 3.04
N LEU A 216 1.88 -16.34 2.00
CA LEU A 216 2.89 -15.28 2.13
C LEU A 216 2.17 -13.94 2.20
N VAL A 217 2.49 -13.16 3.22
CA VAL A 217 1.89 -11.83 3.41
C VAL A 217 2.98 -10.77 3.49
N ASP A 218 2.75 -9.62 2.82
CA ASP A 218 3.68 -8.49 2.81
C ASP A 218 2.90 -7.17 2.69
N ASP A 219 3.49 -6.06 3.13
CA ASP A 219 2.88 -4.74 2.95
C ASP A 219 3.00 -4.27 1.48
N ILE A 220 4.13 -4.51 0.82
CA ILE A 220 4.38 -4.08 -0.56
C ILE A 220 4.91 -5.23 -1.41
N ILE A 221 4.15 -5.65 -2.42
CA ILE A 221 4.69 -6.52 -3.47
C ILE A 221 5.31 -5.64 -4.56
N SER A 222 6.64 -5.41 -4.47
CA SER A 222 7.40 -4.61 -5.45
C SER A 222 8.08 -5.52 -6.47
N THR A 223 9.37 -5.80 -6.35
CA THR A 223 10.11 -6.72 -7.25
C THR A 223 9.77 -8.19 -7.00
N ALA A 224 9.13 -8.50 -5.89
CA ALA A 224 8.73 -9.82 -5.44
C ALA A 224 9.88 -10.85 -5.25
N HIS A 225 11.16 -10.42 -5.30
CA HIS A 225 12.29 -11.35 -5.17
C HIS A 225 12.20 -12.22 -3.92
N THR A 226 11.97 -11.64 -2.76
CA THR A 226 11.85 -12.36 -1.48
C THR A 226 10.70 -13.37 -1.51
N MET A 227 9.55 -12.99 -2.06
CA MET A 227 8.40 -13.90 -2.20
C MET A 227 8.73 -15.06 -3.16
N ILE A 228 9.38 -14.78 -4.30
CA ILE A 228 9.76 -15.81 -5.29
C ILE A 228 10.74 -16.81 -4.68
N GLU A 229 11.77 -16.34 -3.96
CA GLU A 229 12.69 -17.22 -3.24
C GLU A 229 11.95 -18.10 -2.22
N THR A 230 11.04 -17.49 -1.46
CA THR A 230 10.21 -18.20 -0.49
C THR A 230 9.36 -19.27 -1.16
N LEU A 231 8.73 -18.98 -2.30
CA LEU A 231 7.96 -19.97 -3.07
C LEU A 231 8.81 -21.18 -3.47
N TYR A 232 10.05 -20.97 -3.93
CA TYR A 232 10.96 -22.06 -4.27
C TYR A 232 11.34 -22.89 -3.04
N HIS A 233 11.56 -22.28 -1.89
CA HIS A 233 11.85 -23.00 -0.65
C HIS A 233 10.65 -23.84 -0.17
N LEU A 234 9.44 -23.29 -0.18
CA LEU A 234 8.21 -24.00 0.17
C LEU A 234 7.97 -25.20 -0.77
N LYS A 235 8.15 -24.98 -2.07
CA LYS A 235 8.02 -26.04 -3.09
C LYS A 235 9.06 -27.15 -2.87
N SER A 236 10.32 -26.80 -2.63
CA SER A 236 11.40 -27.76 -2.36
C SER A 236 11.18 -28.55 -1.08
N ALA A 237 10.49 -27.96 -0.11
CA ALA A 237 10.08 -28.60 1.14
C ALA A 237 8.81 -29.47 0.98
N GLY A 238 8.23 -29.55 -0.22
CA GLY A 238 7.05 -30.36 -0.52
C GLY A 238 5.73 -29.81 0.01
N MET A 239 5.66 -28.51 0.29
CA MET A 239 4.42 -27.84 0.68
C MET A 239 3.52 -27.59 -0.54
N LYS A 240 2.24 -27.35 -0.28
CA LYS A 240 1.28 -26.95 -1.33
C LYS A 240 1.71 -25.62 -2.00
N PRO A 241 1.24 -25.33 -3.24
CA PRO A 241 1.43 -24.03 -3.84
C PRO A 241 0.88 -22.91 -2.93
N ALA A 242 1.69 -21.90 -2.70
CA ALA A 242 1.36 -20.82 -1.77
C ALA A 242 0.47 -19.76 -2.41
N ILE A 243 -0.26 -19.02 -1.56
CA ILE A 243 -0.98 -17.80 -1.93
C ILE A 243 -0.13 -16.61 -1.47
N CYS A 244 0.07 -15.61 -2.34
CA CYS A 244 0.73 -14.36 -2.00
C CYS A 244 -0.33 -13.28 -1.77
N ILE A 245 -0.28 -12.60 -0.62
CA ILE A 245 -1.16 -11.49 -0.27
C ILE A 245 -0.33 -10.25 0.01
N GLY A 246 -0.67 -9.12 -0.61
CA GLY A 246 -0.03 -7.84 -0.39
C GLY A 246 -1.02 -6.72 -0.11
N VAL A 247 -0.63 -5.72 0.68
CA VAL A 247 -1.44 -4.51 0.80
C VAL A 247 -1.33 -3.70 -0.49
N HIS A 248 -0.11 -3.50 -0.98
CA HIS A 248 0.14 -2.63 -2.13
C HIS A 248 0.66 -3.41 -3.34
N ALA A 249 -0.12 -3.39 -4.42
CA ALA A 249 0.17 -4.01 -5.71
C ALA A 249 1.12 -3.15 -6.57
N VAL A 250 2.35 -2.94 -6.12
CA VAL A 250 3.33 -2.10 -6.85
C VAL A 250 3.83 -2.81 -8.11
N PHE A 251 4.13 -4.11 -8.02
CA PHE A 251 4.56 -4.98 -9.12
C PHE A 251 5.56 -4.33 -10.10
N ALA A 252 6.69 -3.88 -9.54
CA ALA A 252 7.75 -3.28 -10.35
C ALA A 252 8.22 -4.24 -11.46
N ASN A 253 8.40 -3.72 -12.66
CA ASN A 253 8.77 -4.48 -13.85
C ASN A 253 7.77 -5.62 -14.13
N ASN A 254 8.27 -6.86 -14.19
CA ASN A 254 7.49 -8.06 -14.48
C ASN A 254 7.18 -8.89 -13.22
N ALA A 255 7.19 -8.29 -12.02
CA ALA A 255 7.10 -9.02 -10.76
C ALA A 255 5.83 -9.89 -10.66
N TYR A 256 4.69 -9.42 -11.15
CA TYR A 256 3.45 -10.19 -11.17
C TYR A 256 3.60 -11.47 -12.01
N GLN A 257 4.14 -11.34 -13.23
CA GLN A 257 4.37 -12.47 -14.13
C GLN A 257 5.42 -13.44 -13.58
N GLU A 258 6.47 -12.93 -12.94
CA GLU A 258 7.51 -13.77 -12.33
C GLU A 258 6.98 -14.57 -11.13
N LEU A 259 6.12 -13.97 -10.29
CA LEU A 259 5.41 -14.70 -9.24
C LEU A 259 4.52 -15.82 -9.81
N MET A 260 3.78 -15.54 -10.89
CA MET A 260 2.96 -16.55 -11.56
C MET A 260 3.82 -17.69 -12.10
N LYS A 261 4.97 -17.42 -12.72
CA LYS A 261 5.91 -18.42 -13.20
C LYS A 261 6.56 -19.23 -12.08
N ALA A 262 6.77 -18.64 -10.91
CA ALA A 262 7.30 -19.32 -9.72
C ALA A 262 6.33 -20.37 -9.16
N GLY A 263 5.09 -20.40 -9.65
CA GLY A 263 4.10 -21.41 -9.27
C GLY A 263 3.27 -21.04 -8.05
N VAL A 264 3.06 -19.74 -7.82
CA VAL A 264 2.07 -19.26 -6.83
C VAL A 264 0.67 -19.75 -7.20
N ALA A 265 -0.13 -20.14 -6.21
CA ALA A 265 -1.53 -20.57 -6.44
C ALA A 265 -2.42 -19.38 -6.83
N SER A 266 -2.25 -18.24 -6.15
CA SER A 266 -2.93 -16.98 -6.46
C SER A 266 -2.20 -15.80 -5.84
N ILE A 267 -2.44 -14.60 -6.41
CA ILE A 267 -1.93 -13.33 -5.92
C ILE A 267 -3.13 -12.45 -5.58
N ILE A 268 -3.21 -12.00 -4.34
CA ILE A 268 -4.31 -11.22 -3.79
C ILE A 268 -3.75 -9.91 -3.26
N THR A 269 -4.41 -8.79 -3.54
CA THR A 269 -3.98 -7.50 -3.00
C THR A 269 -5.17 -6.66 -2.54
N CYS A 270 -4.88 -5.64 -1.71
CA CYS A 270 -5.85 -4.62 -1.39
C CYS A 270 -6.01 -3.62 -2.54
N ASN A 271 -7.12 -2.89 -2.55
CA ASN A 271 -7.46 -1.89 -3.56
C ASN A 271 -6.76 -0.53 -3.36
N THR A 272 -5.53 -0.55 -2.85
CA THR A 272 -4.69 0.66 -2.65
C THR A 272 -4.04 1.17 -3.93
N ILE A 273 -3.78 0.27 -4.86
CA ILE A 273 -3.32 0.51 -6.23
C ILE A 273 -4.19 -0.35 -7.13
N GLN A 274 -4.78 0.24 -8.17
CA GLN A 274 -5.66 -0.49 -9.08
C GLN A 274 -4.89 -1.58 -9.83
N HIS A 275 -5.30 -2.85 -9.63
CA HIS A 275 -4.70 -4.01 -10.27
C HIS A 275 -5.70 -5.17 -10.32
N THR A 276 -5.50 -6.11 -11.27
CA THR A 276 -6.37 -7.30 -11.43
C THR A 276 -6.34 -8.26 -10.24
N SER A 277 -5.32 -8.19 -9.39
CA SER A 277 -5.21 -8.96 -8.15
C SER A 277 -6.02 -8.39 -6.97
N ASN A 278 -6.65 -7.23 -7.12
CA ASN A 278 -7.41 -6.62 -6.02
C ASN A 278 -8.65 -7.45 -5.68
N GLN A 279 -8.65 -8.06 -4.51
CA GLN A 279 -9.78 -8.82 -3.95
C GLN A 279 -10.13 -8.37 -2.53
N ILE A 280 -9.31 -7.54 -1.91
CA ILE A 280 -9.54 -7.01 -0.56
C ILE A 280 -9.87 -5.52 -0.66
N ASP A 281 -11.08 -5.17 -0.28
CA ASP A 281 -11.58 -3.80 -0.36
C ASP A 281 -11.41 -3.08 0.99
N LEU A 282 -10.77 -1.92 0.99
CA LEU A 282 -10.53 -1.09 2.16
C LEU A 282 -11.39 0.19 2.18
N SER A 283 -12.31 0.36 1.22
CA SER A 283 -13.13 1.58 1.10
C SER A 283 -13.95 1.85 2.37
N ASP A 284 -14.50 0.82 3.01
CA ASP A 284 -15.28 0.97 4.24
C ASP A 284 -14.45 1.51 5.41
N LYS A 285 -13.17 1.14 5.48
CA LYS A 285 -12.26 1.69 6.50
C LYS A 285 -11.98 3.17 6.27
N ILE A 286 -11.74 3.56 5.02
CA ILE A 286 -11.56 4.97 4.65
C ILE A 286 -12.83 5.75 4.99
N LEU A 287 -14.00 5.22 4.59
CA LEU A 287 -15.30 5.84 4.89
C LEU A 287 -15.55 5.99 6.39
N SER A 288 -15.22 4.96 7.19
CA SER A 288 -15.42 5.01 8.64
C SER A 288 -14.56 6.07 9.33
N LEU A 289 -13.40 6.38 8.75
CA LEU A 289 -12.49 7.42 9.23
C LEU A 289 -13.01 8.82 8.89
N LEU A 290 -13.52 9.01 7.67
CA LEU A 290 -14.01 10.30 7.16
C LEU A 290 -15.39 10.71 7.72
N LYS A 291 -16.14 9.78 8.30
CA LYS A 291 -17.46 10.03 8.91
C LYS A 291 -17.39 10.46 10.38
N LYS A 292 -16.20 10.44 10.99
CA LYS A 292 -15.95 10.91 12.35
C LYS A 292 -15.74 12.41 12.37
#